data_a523aca900d348fcfb7ec3a8b600483c
#
_entry.id   a523aca900d348fcfb7ec3a8b600483c
#
_cell.length_a   1.000
_cell.length_b   1.000
_cell.length_c   1.000
_cell.angle_alpha   90.00
_cell.angle_beta   90.00
_cell.angle_gamma   90.00
#
_symmetry.space_group_name_H-M   'P 1'
#
loop_
_entity.id
_entity.type
_entity.pdbx_description
1 polymer ?
#
loop_
_entity_poly.entity_id
_entity_poly.type
_entity_poly.pdbx_seq_one_letter_code
_entity_poly.pdbx_strand_id
1 'polypeptide(L)'
;MAETKRIKKAINWLISQGKYNSQSEIGEILGITNRSYLSQLVNSEAPKVEFVNKFIELAPEINRDWLITGEGEMLNNIPANAAFIGTARSAISEHTIPVRFFEVAPSATFREFMAADVAPSRLDIIPALHEAIDDSYCVFQVHGESMAPQIQNRACVLCQEILNSKWHSLNHCVVVIAYADKFVIKRIIKNHLQTENFLILASDNPDFPQRECVQLADIRCIFQAKRIISSPIS
;
A
#
# COMPACT_ATOMS: atom_id res chain seq x y z
N MET A 1 -10.52 36.28 -26.31
CA MET A 1 -10.94 34.86 -26.36
C MET A 1 -11.33 34.50 -24.93
N ALA A 2 -12.53 33.96 -24.71
CA ALA A 2 -12.99 33.61 -23.36
C ALA A 2 -12.05 32.56 -22.75
N GLU A 3 -11.37 32.93 -21.65
CA GLU A 3 -10.58 31.97 -20.88
C GLU A 3 -11.47 30.81 -20.41
N THR A 4 -11.17 29.64 -20.95
CA THR A 4 -12.00 28.46 -20.73
C THR A 4 -11.77 27.98 -19.32
N LYS A 5 -12.82 27.97 -18.51
CA LYS A 5 -12.84 27.46 -17.13
C LYS A 5 -12.30 26.03 -17.10
N ARG A 6 -11.04 25.88 -16.69
CA ARG A 6 -10.24 24.65 -16.82
C ARG A 6 -10.88 23.44 -16.14
N ILE A 7 -11.36 23.61 -14.90
CA ILE A 7 -12.04 22.54 -14.16
C ILE A 7 -13.29 22.08 -14.90
N LYS A 8 -14.08 23.02 -15.44
CA LYS A 8 -15.27 22.66 -16.23
C LYS A 8 -14.91 21.87 -17.48
N LYS A 9 -13.83 22.23 -18.14
CA LYS A 9 -13.33 21.51 -19.33
C LYS A 9 -12.92 20.08 -18.94
N ALA A 10 -12.19 19.90 -17.84
CA ALA A 10 -11.79 18.59 -17.33
C ALA A 10 -12.99 17.71 -16.94
N ILE A 11 -13.98 18.28 -16.22
CA ILE A 11 -15.22 17.56 -15.86
C ILE A 11 -15.99 17.11 -17.10
N ASN A 12 -16.17 18.00 -18.08
CA ASN A 12 -16.86 17.65 -19.33
C ASN A 12 -16.15 16.54 -20.10
N TRP A 13 -14.81 16.56 -20.07
CA TRP A 13 -14.03 15.48 -20.69
C TRP A 13 -14.24 14.15 -19.95
N LEU A 14 -14.19 14.12 -18.61
CA LEU A 14 -14.45 12.91 -17.81
C LEU A 14 -15.84 12.32 -18.07
N ILE A 15 -16.85 13.19 -18.18
CA ILE A 15 -18.22 12.76 -18.54
C ILE A 15 -18.26 12.19 -19.97
N SER A 16 -17.59 12.85 -20.92
CA SER A 16 -17.53 12.37 -22.31
C SER A 16 -16.83 11.01 -22.46
N GLN A 17 -15.90 10.68 -21.55
CA GLN A 17 -15.26 9.37 -21.48
C GLN A 17 -16.12 8.30 -20.77
N GLY A 18 -17.32 8.64 -20.32
CA GLY A 18 -18.23 7.71 -19.62
C GLY A 18 -17.77 7.33 -18.21
N LYS A 19 -16.79 8.04 -17.62
CA LYS A 19 -16.31 7.76 -16.26
C LYS A 19 -17.29 8.21 -15.19
N TYR A 20 -18.01 9.28 -15.45
CA TYR A 20 -19.04 9.86 -14.58
C TYR A 20 -20.24 10.29 -15.41
N ASN A 21 -21.45 10.24 -14.82
CA ASN A 21 -22.67 10.58 -15.52
C ASN A 21 -22.98 12.11 -15.46
N SER A 22 -22.47 12.80 -14.44
CA SER A 22 -22.78 14.21 -14.25
C SER A 22 -21.76 14.95 -13.37
N GLN A 23 -21.75 16.29 -13.49
CA GLN A 23 -21.00 17.16 -12.57
C GLN A 23 -21.47 17.01 -11.11
N SER A 24 -22.75 16.72 -10.87
CA SER A 24 -23.29 16.52 -9.52
C SER A 24 -22.73 15.29 -8.87
N GLU A 25 -22.60 14.17 -9.61
CA GLU A 25 -21.97 12.94 -9.15
C GLU A 25 -20.51 13.16 -8.73
N ILE A 26 -19.74 13.87 -9.55
CA ILE A 26 -18.37 14.24 -9.20
C ILE A 26 -18.34 15.09 -7.92
N GLY A 27 -19.28 16.02 -7.77
CA GLY A 27 -19.40 16.82 -6.54
C GLY A 27 -19.68 15.98 -5.31
N GLU A 28 -20.58 15.01 -5.38
CA GLU A 28 -20.90 14.10 -4.28
C GLU A 28 -19.69 13.27 -3.86
N ILE A 29 -18.95 12.73 -4.82
CA ILE A 29 -17.71 11.96 -4.55
C ILE A 29 -16.65 12.84 -3.87
N LEU A 30 -16.53 14.11 -4.27
CA LEU A 30 -15.61 15.08 -3.66
C LEU A 30 -16.11 15.62 -2.30
N GLY A 31 -17.27 15.15 -1.81
CA GLY A 31 -17.87 15.58 -0.55
C GLY A 31 -18.51 16.99 -0.63
N ILE A 32 -18.86 17.48 -1.84
CA ILE A 32 -19.46 18.79 -2.06
C ILE A 32 -20.94 18.62 -2.38
N THR A 33 -21.78 18.66 -1.37
CA THR A 33 -23.24 18.50 -1.50
C THR A 33 -23.95 19.79 -1.93
N ASN A 34 -23.34 20.97 -1.72
CA ASN A 34 -23.92 22.23 -2.09
C ASN A 34 -23.68 22.55 -3.59
N ARG A 35 -24.74 22.45 -4.40
CA ARG A 35 -24.69 22.66 -5.86
C ARG A 35 -24.20 24.06 -6.26
N SER A 36 -24.58 25.11 -5.53
CA SER A 36 -24.14 26.46 -5.80
C SER A 36 -22.64 26.62 -5.56
N TYR A 37 -22.12 26.02 -4.48
CA TYR A 37 -20.72 26.03 -4.16
C TYR A 37 -19.90 25.20 -5.18
N LEU A 38 -20.38 24.03 -5.56
CA LEU A 38 -19.75 23.23 -6.63
C LEU A 38 -19.69 24.03 -7.95
N SER A 39 -20.78 24.71 -8.32
CA SER A 39 -20.82 25.53 -9.53
C SER A 39 -19.81 26.70 -9.47
N GLN A 40 -19.62 27.31 -8.32
CA GLN A 40 -18.61 28.37 -8.14
C GLN A 40 -17.19 27.80 -8.31
N LEU A 41 -16.88 26.67 -7.71
CA LEU A 41 -15.57 26.01 -7.83
C LEU A 41 -15.26 25.61 -9.28
N VAL A 42 -16.23 25.01 -9.95
CA VAL A 42 -16.09 24.54 -11.35
C VAL A 42 -15.94 25.69 -12.34
N ASN A 43 -16.56 26.84 -12.05
CA ASN A 43 -16.50 28.02 -12.90
C ASN A 43 -15.42 29.04 -12.48
N SER A 44 -14.57 28.70 -11.50
CA SER A 44 -13.49 29.60 -11.06
C SER A 44 -12.35 29.61 -12.08
N GLU A 45 -11.82 30.80 -12.32
CA GLU A 45 -10.62 31.02 -13.16
C GLU A 45 -9.33 30.68 -12.39
N ALA A 46 -9.35 30.86 -11.06
CA ALA A 46 -8.27 30.49 -10.15
C ALA A 46 -8.78 29.46 -9.13
N PRO A 47 -8.71 28.18 -9.45
CA PRO A 47 -9.21 27.14 -8.57
C PRO A 47 -8.37 27.06 -7.29
N LYS A 48 -9.03 26.79 -6.15
CA LYS A 48 -8.35 26.58 -4.88
C LYS A 48 -7.51 25.32 -4.95
N VAL A 49 -6.26 25.40 -4.50
CA VAL A 49 -5.29 24.28 -4.54
C VAL A 49 -5.84 23.04 -3.84
N GLU A 50 -6.53 23.19 -2.71
CA GLU A 50 -7.16 22.09 -1.98
C GLU A 50 -8.21 21.34 -2.82
N PHE A 51 -9.01 22.09 -3.58
CA PHE A 51 -9.99 21.50 -4.49
C PHE A 51 -9.31 20.79 -5.66
N VAL A 52 -8.27 21.40 -6.23
CA VAL A 52 -7.47 20.79 -7.32
C VAL A 52 -6.85 19.47 -6.85
N ASN A 53 -6.27 19.43 -5.64
CA ASN A 53 -5.67 18.20 -5.11
C ASN A 53 -6.70 17.07 -5.01
N LYS A 54 -7.87 17.32 -4.41
CA LYS A 54 -8.97 16.33 -4.35
C LYS A 54 -9.48 15.92 -5.73
N PHE A 55 -9.53 16.87 -6.66
CA PHE A 55 -9.98 16.58 -8.03
C PHE A 55 -8.98 15.71 -8.79
N ILE A 56 -7.68 15.90 -8.59
CA ILE A 56 -6.63 15.07 -9.20
C ILE A 56 -6.61 13.65 -8.60
N GLU A 57 -6.91 13.48 -7.30
CA GLU A 57 -7.10 12.17 -6.69
C GLU A 57 -8.22 11.37 -7.38
N LEU A 58 -9.29 12.06 -7.79
CA LEU A 58 -10.41 11.48 -8.53
C LEU A 58 -10.10 11.24 -10.01
N ALA A 59 -9.28 12.09 -10.62
CA ALA A 59 -8.99 12.11 -12.06
C ALA A 59 -7.47 12.26 -12.33
N PRO A 60 -6.65 11.23 -12.03
CA PRO A 60 -5.20 11.30 -12.15
C PRO A 60 -4.68 11.48 -13.57
N GLU A 61 -5.51 11.23 -14.58
CA GLU A 61 -5.19 11.52 -15.99
C GLU A 61 -5.20 13.00 -16.35
N ILE A 62 -5.76 13.87 -15.51
CA ILE A 62 -5.78 15.31 -15.72
C ILE A 62 -4.48 15.92 -15.17
N ASN A 63 -3.86 16.77 -15.96
CA ASN A 63 -2.63 17.46 -15.57
C ASN A 63 -2.94 18.54 -14.51
N ARG A 64 -2.32 18.38 -13.33
CA ARG A 64 -2.47 19.26 -12.19
C ARG A 64 -1.98 20.69 -12.50
N ASP A 65 -0.82 20.80 -13.14
CA ASP A 65 -0.22 22.10 -13.43
C ASP A 65 -1.06 22.86 -14.45
N TRP A 66 -1.60 22.16 -15.45
CA TRP A 66 -2.56 22.75 -16.38
C TRP A 66 -3.83 23.23 -15.66
N LEU A 67 -4.35 22.52 -14.67
CA LEU A 67 -5.51 22.99 -13.90
C LEU A 67 -5.22 24.29 -13.13
N ILE A 68 -4.01 24.44 -12.58
CA ILE A 68 -3.61 25.58 -11.76
C ILE A 68 -3.18 26.77 -12.64
N THR A 69 -2.24 26.54 -13.55
CA THR A 69 -1.58 27.61 -14.31
C THR A 69 -2.21 27.85 -15.69
N GLY A 70 -2.79 26.81 -16.28
CA GLY A 70 -3.25 26.82 -17.67
C GLY A 70 -2.14 26.51 -18.69
N GLU A 71 -0.92 26.27 -18.22
CA GLU A 71 0.22 25.90 -19.07
C GLU A 71 0.27 24.39 -19.34
N GLY A 72 0.69 24.00 -20.54
CA GLY A 72 0.79 22.62 -20.97
C GLY A 72 -0.53 22.02 -21.48
N GLU A 73 -0.61 20.71 -21.49
CA GLU A 73 -1.78 19.96 -21.96
C GLU A 73 -2.70 19.56 -20.81
N MET A 74 -4.01 19.48 -21.09
CA MET A 74 -5.03 19.11 -20.10
C MET A 74 -4.83 17.70 -19.55
N LEU A 75 -4.39 16.79 -20.39
CA LEU A 75 -4.16 15.39 -20.04
C LEU A 75 -2.67 15.16 -19.78
N ASN A 76 -2.40 14.36 -18.77
CA ASN A 76 -1.08 13.78 -18.62
C ASN A 76 -0.85 12.89 -19.85
N ASN A 77 0.12 13.24 -20.72
CA ASN A 77 0.50 12.42 -21.87
C ASN A 77 1.10 11.09 -21.35
N ILE A 78 0.22 10.12 -21.08
CA ILE A 78 0.62 8.73 -20.93
C ILE A 78 0.43 8.13 -22.33
N PRO A 79 1.49 7.95 -23.14
CA PRO A 79 1.36 7.31 -24.44
C PRO A 79 0.86 5.89 -24.23
N ALA A 80 -0.24 5.52 -24.86
CA ALA A 80 -0.87 4.21 -24.81
C ALA A 80 0.04 3.05 -25.28
N ASN A 81 1.27 3.33 -25.72
CA ASN A 81 2.28 2.38 -26.19
C ASN A 81 3.72 2.85 -25.87
N ALA A 82 3.97 3.42 -24.71
CA ALA A 82 5.35 3.55 -24.26
C ALA A 82 5.82 2.19 -23.78
N ALA A 83 6.54 1.48 -24.65
CA ALA A 83 7.40 0.39 -24.23
C ALA A 83 8.22 0.87 -23.01
N PHE A 84 8.14 0.10 -21.95
CA PHE A 84 8.67 0.33 -20.62
C PHE A 84 10.21 0.37 -20.61
N ILE A 85 10.83 1.37 -21.28
CA ILE A 85 12.29 1.53 -21.28
C ILE A 85 12.62 3.04 -21.15
N GLY A 86 13.00 3.44 -19.96
CA GLY A 86 14.00 4.49 -19.78
C GLY A 86 13.61 5.81 -19.14
N THR A 87 12.33 6.15 -18.87
CA THR A 87 11.95 7.42 -18.22
C THR A 87 11.23 7.27 -16.88
N ALA A 88 11.08 6.04 -16.39
CA ALA A 88 10.42 5.75 -15.11
C ALA A 88 11.21 6.26 -13.87
N ARG A 89 12.48 6.65 -14.02
CA ARG A 89 13.32 7.07 -12.88
C ARG A 89 12.96 8.42 -12.28
N SER A 90 12.43 9.36 -13.04
CA SER A 90 12.13 10.71 -12.51
C SER A 90 10.72 10.85 -11.94
N ALA A 91 9.72 10.11 -12.47
CA ALA A 91 8.35 10.16 -11.97
C ALA A 91 8.11 9.26 -10.74
N ILE A 92 8.94 8.22 -10.58
CA ILE A 92 8.85 7.27 -9.45
C ILE A 92 9.39 7.90 -8.15
N SER A 93 10.27 8.89 -8.22
CA SER A 93 10.91 9.48 -7.02
C SER A 93 9.96 10.35 -6.17
N GLU A 94 8.84 10.82 -6.71
CA GLU A 94 7.94 11.72 -5.98
C GLU A 94 6.86 11.01 -5.15
N HIS A 95 6.68 9.69 -5.31
CA HIS A 95 5.61 8.95 -4.62
C HIS A 95 6.11 7.68 -3.92
N THR A 96 7.41 7.55 -3.69
CA THR A 96 7.95 6.43 -2.92
C THR A 96 8.05 6.78 -1.44
N ILE A 97 7.77 5.81 -0.59
CA ILE A 97 7.92 5.91 0.85
C ILE A 97 9.06 4.99 1.29
N PRO A 98 10.09 5.50 1.99
CA PRO A 98 11.16 4.66 2.51
C PRO A 98 10.66 3.86 3.71
N VAL A 99 10.59 2.55 3.57
CA VAL A 99 10.15 1.60 4.59
C VAL A 99 11.33 0.77 5.08
N ARG A 100 11.35 0.44 6.38
CA ARG A 100 12.38 -0.45 6.96
C ARG A 100 12.37 -1.80 6.25
N PHE A 101 13.56 -2.29 5.90
CA PHE A 101 13.74 -3.56 5.19
C PHE A 101 14.55 -4.54 6.04
N PHE A 102 14.07 -5.78 6.09
CA PHE A 102 14.67 -6.86 6.85
C PHE A 102 14.70 -8.15 6.04
N GLU A 103 15.73 -8.96 6.25
CA GLU A 103 15.81 -10.31 5.71
C GLU A 103 15.40 -11.32 6.78
N VAL A 104 14.46 -12.22 6.44
CA VAL A 104 14.00 -13.30 7.34
C VAL A 104 14.61 -14.60 6.86
N ALA A 105 15.77 -14.94 7.38
CA ALA A 105 16.39 -16.24 7.11
C ALA A 105 15.66 -17.38 7.87
N PRO A 106 15.64 -18.62 7.37
CA PRO A 106 14.99 -19.75 8.02
C PRO A 106 15.52 -20.06 9.43
N SER A 107 16.78 -19.66 9.68
CA SER A 107 17.47 -19.79 10.96
C SER A 107 17.57 -18.49 11.74
N ALA A 108 16.90 -17.41 11.28
CA ALA A 108 16.97 -16.13 11.96
C ALA A 108 16.40 -16.24 13.37
N THR A 109 17.15 -15.73 14.33
CA THR A 109 16.69 -15.61 15.70
C THR A 109 16.17 -14.20 15.95
N PHE A 110 15.22 -14.05 16.87
CA PHE A 110 14.75 -12.75 17.30
C PHE A 110 15.89 -11.88 17.85
N ARG A 111 16.89 -12.50 18.47
CA ARG A 111 18.06 -11.80 18.99
C ARG A 111 18.90 -11.17 17.87
N GLU A 112 19.08 -11.87 16.75
CA GLU A 112 19.76 -11.32 15.58
C GLU A 112 18.97 -10.18 14.95
N PHE A 113 17.63 -10.30 14.90
CA PHE A 113 16.75 -9.23 14.43
C PHE A 113 16.86 -7.96 15.30
N MET A 114 16.95 -8.12 16.64
CA MET A 114 17.07 -7.00 17.58
C MET A 114 18.50 -6.49 17.72
N ALA A 115 19.51 -7.34 17.49
CA ALA A 115 20.94 -6.98 17.61
C ALA A 115 21.52 -6.27 16.39
N ALA A 116 20.73 -6.06 15.34
CA ALA A 116 21.13 -5.24 14.21
C ALA A 116 21.24 -3.78 14.65
N ASP A 117 22.34 -3.46 15.38
CA ASP A 117 22.83 -2.11 15.69
C ASP A 117 23.17 -1.29 14.41
N VAL A 118 23.01 -1.91 13.26
CA VAL A 118 23.08 -1.27 11.94
C VAL A 118 21.70 -0.70 11.67
N ALA A 119 21.65 0.60 11.39
CA ALA A 119 20.41 1.24 10.93
C ALA A 119 19.74 0.34 9.88
N PRO A 120 18.47 -0.05 10.06
CA PRO A 120 17.82 -0.98 9.14
C PRO A 120 17.92 -0.44 7.71
N SER A 121 18.24 -1.32 6.79
CA SER A 121 18.19 -0.99 5.37
C SER A 121 16.78 -0.44 5.05
N ARG A 122 16.71 0.51 4.14
CA ARG A 122 15.43 1.07 3.70
C ARG A 122 15.18 0.66 2.26
N LEU A 123 13.94 0.32 1.98
CA LEU A 123 13.45 0.05 0.64
C LEU A 123 12.40 1.10 0.29
N ASP A 124 12.61 1.78 -0.83
CA ASP A 124 11.63 2.71 -1.35
C ASP A 124 10.51 1.95 -2.04
N ILE A 125 9.27 2.07 -1.53
CA ILE A 125 8.12 1.39 -2.08
C ILE A 125 7.07 2.39 -2.59
N ILE A 126 6.35 1.98 -3.63
CA ILE A 126 5.19 2.72 -4.12
C ILE A 126 3.98 2.24 -3.34
N PRO A 127 3.28 3.11 -2.58
CA PRO A 127 2.05 2.73 -1.90
C PRO A 127 0.97 2.28 -2.90
N ALA A 128 0.16 1.31 -2.50
CA ALA A 128 -1.05 0.99 -3.25
C ALA A 128 -2.09 2.10 -3.06
N LEU A 129 -3.07 2.16 -3.96
CA LEU A 129 -4.15 3.15 -3.86
C LEU A 129 -4.84 3.04 -2.50
N HIS A 130 -4.93 4.18 -1.79
CA HIS A 130 -5.47 4.28 -0.42
C HIS A 130 -4.67 3.56 0.68
N GLU A 131 -3.45 3.13 0.41
CA GLU A 131 -2.57 2.54 1.41
C GLU A 131 -1.84 3.65 2.20
N ALA A 132 -2.24 3.86 3.45
CA ALA A 132 -1.53 4.76 4.35
C ALA A 132 -0.40 3.99 5.03
N ILE A 133 0.84 4.24 4.61
CA ILE A 133 2.04 3.62 5.17
C ILE A 133 2.65 4.57 6.20
N ASP A 134 2.81 4.08 7.42
CA ASP A 134 3.41 4.76 8.54
C ASP A 134 4.62 3.96 9.10
N ASP A 135 5.20 4.40 10.22
CA ASP A 135 6.35 3.77 10.86
C ASP A 135 6.08 2.36 11.40
N SER A 136 4.82 1.91 11.45
CA SER A 136 4.47 0.53 11.81
C SER A 136 4.73 -0.45 10.66
N TYR A 137 4.94 0.05 9.45
CA TYR A 137 5.19 -0.79 8.29
C TYR A 137 6.67 -1.12 8.12
N CYS A 138 6.91 -2.33 7.64
CA CYS A 138 8.23 -2.79 7.25
C CYS A 138 8.13 -3.82 6.12
N VAL A 139 9.21 -4.03 5.40
CA VAL A 139 9.33 -5.02 4.34
C VAL A 139 10.21 -6.14 4.83
N PHE A 140 9.74 -7.38 4.67
CA PHE A 140 10.52 -8.58 4.94
C PHE A 140 10.83 -9.30 3.63
N GLN A 141 12.11 -9.57 3.37
CA GLN A 141 12.48 -10.55 2.35
C GLN A 141 12.45 -11.95 2.96
N VAL A 142 11.66 -12.81 2.35
CA VAL A 142 11.41 -14.17 2.83
C VAL A 142 12.44 -15.13 2.26
N HIS A 143 13.07 -15.94 3.10
CA HIS A 143 13.95 -17.02 2.69
C HIS A 143 13.33 -18.37 3.06
N GLY A 144 13.37 -19.31 2.11
CA GLY A 144 12.80 -20.65 2.25
C GLY A 144 11.46 -20.80 1.53
N GLU A 145 10.95 -22.02 1.51
CA GLU A 145 9.82 -22.44 0.67
C GLU A 145 8.56 -22.79 1.47
N SER A 146 8.59 -22.61 2.80
CA SER A 146 7.47 -23.03 3.67
C SER A 146 6.14 -22.32 3.37
N MET A 147 6.17 -21.20 2.67
CA MET A 147 4.99 -20.43 2.30
C MET A 147 4.68 -20.47 0.79
N ALA A 148 5.41 -21.28 0.02
CA ALA A 148 5.11 -21.52 -1.39
C ALA A 148 3.79 -22.30 -1.56
N PRO A 149 3.06 -22.11 -2.67
CA PRO A 149 3.35 -21.17 -3.78
C PRO A 149 2.92 -19.72 -3.49
N GLN A 150 2.23 -19.45 -2.39
CA GLN A 150 1.66 -18.13 -2.07
C GLN A 150 2.76 -17.07 -1.93
N ILE A 151 3.82 -17.37 -1.19
CA ILE A 151 4.98 -16.51 -1.03
C ILE A 151 6.22 -17.32 -1.38
N GLN A 152 6.86 -16.94 -2.47
CA GLN A 152 8.04 -17.64 -2.97
C GLN A 152 9.30 -17.25 -2.18
N ASN A 153 10.30 -18.09 -2.26
CA ASN A 153 11.64 -17.79 -1.75
C ASN A 153 12.17 -16.48 -2.37
N ARG A 154 12.73 -15.59 -1.56
CA ARG A 154 13.19 -14.23 -1.90
C ARG A 154 12.10 -13.21 -2.25
N ALA A 155 10.83 -13.54 -2.08
CA ALA A 155 9.77 -12.55 -2.19
C ALA A 155 9.91 -11.48 -1.10
N CYS A 156 9.64 -10.23 -1.46
CA CYS A 156 9.55 -9.11 -0.51
C CYS A 156 8.09 -8.86 -0.16
N VAL A 157 7.78 -8.92 1.13
CA VAL A 157 6.42 -8.81 1.68
C VAL A 157 6.33 -7.55 2.54
N LEU A 158 5.38 -6.67 2.21
CA LEU A 158 5.03 -5.54 3.06
C LEU A 158 4.19 -6.04 4.23
N CYS A 159 4.63 -5.72 5.43
CA CYS A 159 3.99 -6.11 6.67
C CYS A 159 3.74 -4.89 7.56
N GLN A 160 2.75 -5.01 8.42
CA GLN A 160 2.44 -4.01 9.44
C GLN A 160 2.58 -4.61 10.83
N GLU A 161 3.33 -3.95 11.71
CA GLU A 161 3.43 -4.32 13.11
C GLU A 161 2.07 -4.18 13.79
N ILE A 162 1.66 -5.22 14.50
CA ILE A 162 0.38 -5.26 15.19
C ILE A 162 0.62 -5.13 16.69
N LEU A 163 0.01 -4.13 17.29
CA LEU A 163 0.06 -3.95 18.75
C LEU A 163 -0.46 -5.20 19.47
N ASN A 164 0.18 -5.56 20.59
CA ASN A 164 -0.16 -6.76 21.36
C ASN A 164 -1.64 -6.82 21.77
N SER A 165 -2.25 -5.67 22.08
CA SER A 165 -3.69 -5.57 22.37
C SER A 165 -4.61 -6.02 21.24
N LYS A 166 -4.10 -6.09 20.01
CA LYS A 166 -4.85 -6.50 18.79
C LYS A 166 -4.50 -7.89 18.30
N TRP A 167 -3.54 -8.60 18.90
CA TRP A 167 -3.14 -9.94 18.43
C TRP A 167 -4.29 -10.93 18.42
N HIS A 168 -5.21 -10.85 19.38
CA HIS A 168 -6.38 -11.72 19.48
C HIS A 168 -7.35 -11.60 18.28
N SER A 169 -7.28 -10.51 17.51
CA SER A 169 -8.13 -10.29 16.33
C SER A 169 -7.56 -10.88 15.04
N LEU A 170 -6.32 -11.36 15.07
CA LEU A 170 -5.65 -11.91 13.89
C LEU A 170 -6.16 -13.34 13.61
N ASN A 171 -6.89 -13.54 12.51
CA ASN A 171 -7.39 -14.84 12.11
C ASN A 171 -7.10 -15.12 10.64
N HIS A 172 -6.68 -16.35 10.35
CA HIS A 172 -6.44 -16.86 9.00
C HIS A 172 -5.53 -15.99 8.11
N CYS A 173 -4.64 -15.20 8.72
CA CYS A 173 -3.73 -14.30 8.02
C CYS A 173 -2.29 -14.80 8.09
N VAL A 174 -1.49 -14.37 7.11
CA VAL A 174 -0.05 -14.59 7.12
C VAL A 174 0.60 -13.53 8.01
N VAL A 175 1.52 -13.98 8.85
CA VAL A 175 2.26 -13.12 9.76
C VAL A 175 3.75 -13.45 9.73
N VAL A 176 4.58 -12.42 9.92
CA VAL A 176 5.95 -12.57 10.38
C VAL A 176 5.88 -12.48 11.91
N ILE A 177 6.36 -13.48 12.61
CA ILE A 177 6.22 -13.59 14.07
C ILE A 177 7.53 -13.97 14.72
N ALA A 178 7.84 -13.28 15.81
CA ALA A 178 8.91 -13.65 16.73
C ALA A 178 8.31 -14.30 17.97
N TYR A 179 8.73 -15.52 18.30
CA TYR A 179 8.34 -16.23 19.51
C TYR A 179 9.47 -17.14 19.96
N ALA A 180 9.63 -17.29 21.27
CA ALA A 180 10.82 -17.90 21.87
C ALA A 180 12.12 -17.34 21.24
N ASP A 181 12.92 -18.17 20.57
CA ASP A 181 14.11 -17.77 19.83
C ASP A 181 13.94 -17.79 18.30
N LYS A 182 12.69 -18.01 17.82
CA LYS A 182 12.38 -18.11 16.40
C LYS A 182 11.89 -16.79 15.84
N PHE A 183 12.22 -16.52 14.57
CA PHE A 183 11.67 -15.42 13.77
C PHE A 183 11.29 -15.99 12.39
N VAL A 184 9.98 -16.15 12.15
CA VAL A 184 9.47 -16.90 11.00
C VAL A 184 8.27 -16.23 10.35
N ILE A 185 8.02 -16.60 9.07
CA ILE A 185 6.77 -16.28 8.38
C ILE A 185 5.88 -17.52 8.36
N LYS A 186 4.64 -17.39 8.81
CA LYS A 186 3.65 -18.48 8.91
C LYS A 186 2.23 -17.93 8.77
N ARG A 187 1.27 -18.83 8.58
CA ARG A 187 -0.17 -18.53 8.64
C ARG A 187 -0.73 -18.86 10.03
N ILE A 188 -1.45 -17.92 10.62
CA ILE A 188 -2.30 -18.18 11.79
C ILE A 188 -3.51 -18.97 11.30
N ILE A 189 -3.65 -20.23 11.70
CA ILE A 189 -4.79 -21.10 11.36
C ILE A 189 -5.81 -21.18 12.48
N LYS A 190 -5.40 -20.97 13.74
CA LYS A 190 -6.27 -20.82 14.90
C LYS A 190 -5.69 -19.79 15.84
N ASN A 191 -6.55 -18.94 16.38
CA ASN A 191 -6.17 -17.93 17.38
C ASN A 191 -7.07 -18.05 18.61
N HIS A 192 -6.50 -18.56 19.69
CA HIS A 192 -7.12 -18.72 20.99
C HIS A 192 -6.44 -17.84 22.05
N LEU A 193 -5.76 -16.75 21.64
CA LEU A 193 -5.02 -15.87 22.55
C LEU A 193 -5.90 -15.27 23.63
N GLN A 194 -7.17 -15.02 23.33
CA GLN A 194 -8.12 -14.42 24.29
C GLN A 194 -8.69 -15.45 25.27
N THR A 195 -8.82 -16.71 24.89
CA THR A 195 -9.51 -17.74 25.67
C THR A 195 -8.56 -18.73 26.33
N GLU A 196 -7.49 -19.09 25.64
CA GLU A 196 -6.60 -20.20 26.02
C GLU A 196 -5.12 -19.83 25.96
N ASN A 197 -4.80 -18.55 25.67
CA ASN A 197 -3.45 -17.99 25.62
C ASN A 197 -2.51 -18.65 24.60
N PHE A 198 -3.01 -19.20 23.48
CA PHE A 198 -2.19 -19.74 22.42
C PHE A 198 -2.74 -19.45 21.04
N LEU A 199 -1.89 -19.57 20.03
CA LEU A 199 -2.26 -19.61 18.61
C LEU A 199 -1.59 -20.79 17.91
N ILE A 200 -2.15 -21.20 16.76
CA ILE A 200 -1.58 -22.27 15.95
C ILE A 200 -1.14 -21.69 14.63
N LEU A 201 0.14 -21.92 14.33
CA LEU A 201 0.79 -21.54 13.08
C LEU A 201 0.92 -22.75 12.15
N ALA A 202 0.83 -22.49 10.85
CA ALA A 202 1.10 -23.47 9.81
C ALA A 202 1.84 -22.83 8.63
N SER A 203 2.50 -23.67 7.85
CA SER A 203 3.02 -23.33 6.53
C SER A 203 1.90 -23.40 5.50
N ASP A 204 1.98 -22.59 4.44
CA ASP A 204 1.08 -22.70 3.29
C ASP A 204 1.51 -23.82 2.34
N ASN A 205 2.79 -24.16 2.34
CA ASN A 205 3.34 -25.25 1.53
C ASN A 205 3.03 -26.62 2.18
N PRO A 206 2.31 -27.51 1.49
CA PRO A 206 1.96 -28.83 1.99
C PRO A 206 3.16 -29.75 2.28
N ASP A 207 4.32 -29.49 1.67
CA ASP A 207 5.56 -30.22 1.96
C ASP A 207 6.11 -29.92 3.37
N PHE A 208 5.55 -28.90 4.03
CA PHE A 208 5.88 -28.50 5.40
C PHE A 208 4.65 -28.63 6.31
N PRO A 209 4.15 -29.86 6.58
CA PRO A 209 2.85 -30.07 7.23
C PRO A 209 2.84 -29.76 8.74
N GLN A 210 3.99 -29.38 9.32
CA GLN A 210 4.09 -29.13 10.76
C GLN A 210 3.24 -27.93 11.17
N ARG A 211 2.50 -28.11 12.27
CA ARG A 211 1.78 -27.06 12.96
C ARG A 211 2.49 -26.73 14.26
N GLU A 212 2.60 -25.47 14.57
CA GLU A 212 3.27 -25.00 15.77
C GLU A 212 2.25 -24.32 16.68
N CYS A 213 2.14 -24.80 17.93
CA CYS A 213 1.37 -24.17 18.98
C CYS A 213 2.27 -23.16 19.70
N VAL A 214 1.90 -21.88 19.66
CA VAL A 214 2.69 -20.80 20.24
C VAL A 214 1.92 -20.19 21.40
N GLN A 215 2.53 -20.19 22.58
CA GLN A 215 1.95 -19.60 23.78
C GLN A 215 2.07 -18.08 23.75
N LEU A 216 1.08 -17.37 24.26
CA LEU A 216 1.08 -15.92 24.37
C LEU A 216 2.34 -15.37 25.05
N ALA A 217 2.80 -16.04 26.11
CA ALA A 217 3.99 -15.65 26.86
C ALA A 217 5.30 -15.68 26.05
N ASP A 218 5.34 -16.50 25.00
CA ASP A 218 6.53 -16.65 24.15
C ASP A 218 6.55 -15.64 23.00
N ILE A 219 5.41 -15.01 22.68
CA ILE A 219 5.32 -14.07 21.55
C ILE A 219 6.02 -12.75 21.92
N ARG A 220 6.90 -12.31 21.04
CA ARG A 220 7.65 -11.05 21.16
C ARG A 220 7.05 -9.94 20.30
N CYS A 221 6.79 -10.22 19.02
CA CYS A 221 6.14 -9.30 18.10
C CYS A 221 5.44 -10.07 16.98
N ILE A 222 4.43 -9.42 16.39
CA ILE A 222 3.69 -9.93 15.23
C ILE A 222 3.57 -8.82 14.21
N PHE A 223 3.94 -9.12 12.96
CA PHE A 223 3.74 -8.28 11.80
C PHE A 223 2.78 -8.99 10.84
N GLN A 224 1.66 -8.37 10.54
CA GLN A 224 0.69 -8.91 9.58
C GLN A 224 1.14 -8.62 8.15
N ALA A 225 1.23 -9.65 7.31
CA ALA A 225 1.48 -9.47 5.88
C ALA A 225 0.30 -8.78 5.20
N LYS A 226 0.59 -7.74 4.43
CA LYS A 226 -0.42 -6.95 3.69
C LYS A 226 -0.40 -7.29 2.20
N ARG A 227 0.77 -7.28 1.58
CA ARG A 227 0.94 -7.63 0.16
C ARG A 227 2.38 -8.01 -0.17
N ILE A 228 2.53 -8.72 -1.27
CA ILE A 228 3.85 -8.97 -1.87
C ILE A 228 4.23 -7.75 -2.71
N ILE A 229 5.41 -7.19 -2.49
CA ILE A 229 5.95 -6.06 -3.24
C ILE A 229 6.68 -6.55 -4.49
N SER A 230 7.52 -7.58 -4.31
CA SER A 230 8.24 -8.23 -5.39
C SER A 230 8.35 -9.73 -5.13
N SER A 231 8.31 -10.51 -6.20
CA SER A 231 8.53 -11.95 -6.15
C SER A 231 9.42 -12.35 -7.32
N PRO A 232 10.34 -13.29 -7.14
CA PRO A 232 11.09 -13.87 -8.25
C PRO A 232 10.12 -14.48 -9.27
N ILE A 233 10.51 -14.43 -10.54
CA ILE A 233 9.82 -15.16 -11.61
C ILE A 233 10.33 -16.61 -11.56
N SER A 234 9.42 -17.57 -11.44
CA SER A 234 9.70 -19.01 -11.45
C SER A 234 9.64 -19.57 -12.88
#